data_f8992a9f8c41498596cd8d92d34b3607
#
_entry.id   f8992a9f8c41498596cd8d92d34b3607
#
_cell.length_a   1.000
_cell.length_b   1.000
_cell.length_c   1.000
_cell.angle_alpha   90.00
_cell.angle_beta   90.00
_cell.angle_gamma   90.00
#
_symmetry.space_group_name_H-M   'P 1'
#
loop_
_entity.id
_entity.type
_entity.pdbx_description
1 polymer ?
#
loop_
_entity_poly.entity_id
_entity_poly.type
_entity_poly.pdbx_seq_one_letter_code
_entity_poly.pdbx_strand_id
1 'polypeptide(L)'
;MFVEKLATIENIFDHFPNQEFYKEMFSTGNMEITGRGIGRIHHRESGSSDKPKYMVLTKFSSKTEMLDEAKQVMGIFMKNGALSSGYATFGAGDYAGDRVMGVRYPSLDAIQNAYEAARASEVYASALSDVELHFRNVIRLG
;
A
#
# COMPACT_ATOMS: atom_id res chain seq x y z
N MET A 1 -3.28 -7.90 5.82
CA MET A 1 -1.94 -8.54 5.79
C MET A 1 -1.50 -8.69 4.34
N PHE A 2 -0.28 -8.30 4.04
CA PHE A 2 0.30 -8.38 2.69
C PHE A 2 1.54 -9.27 2.70
N VAL A 3 1.54 -10.30 1.87
CA VAL A 3 2.62 -11.27 1.75
C VAL A 3 2.96 -11.55 0.29
N GLU A 4 4.18 -11.95 0.04
CA GLU A 4 4.63 -12.38 -1.29
C GLU A 4 4.33 -13.87 -1.52
N LYS A 5 4.35 -14.66 -0.46
CA LYS A 5 4.05 -16.10 -0.48
C LYS A 5 3.01 -16.44 0.59
N LEU A 6 2.04 -17.25 0.26
CA LEU A 6 1.00 -17.67 1.21
C LEU A 6 1.56 -18.44 2.41
N ALA A 7 2.64 -19.21 2.23
CA ALA A 7 3.30 -19.91 3.33
C ALA A 7 3.81 -18.97 4.45
N THR A 8 4.06 -17.70 4.15
CA THR A 8 4.44 -16.70 5.15
C THR A 8 3.31 -16.45 6.16
N ILE A 9 2.06 -16.64 5.76
CA ILE A 9 0.88 -16.43 6.60
C ILE A 9 0.84 -17.44 7.75
N GLU A 10 1.18 -18.69 7.49
CA GLU A 10 1.22 -19.74 8.51
C GLU A 10 2.19 -19.35 9.63
N ASN A 11 3.39 -18.90 9.28
CA ASN A 11 4.38 -18.45 10.26
C ASN A 11 3.88 -17.24 11.07
N ILE A 12 3.15 -16.32 10.45
CA ILE A 12 2.60 -15.15 11.14
C ILE A 12 1.49 -15.58 12.10
N PHE A 13 0.60 -16.47 11.69
CA PHE A 13 -0.47 -16.98 12.56
C PHE A 13 0.07 -17.78 13.74
N ASP A 14 1.19 -18.49 13.55
CA ASP A 14 1.80 -19.27 14.64
C ASP A 14 2.53 -18.39 15.66
N HIS A 15 3.13 -17.28 15.24
CA HIS A 15 4.00 -16.46 16.08
C HIS A 15 3.35 -15.16 16.58
N PHE A 16 2.56 -14.49 15.74
CA PHE A 16 2.06 -13.15 16.04
C PHE A 16 1.14 -13.07 17.28
N PRO A 17 0.17 -14.00 17.47
CA PRO A 17 -0.67 -14.00 18.68
C PRO A 17 0.07 -14.24 19.98
N ASN A 18 1.27 -14.80 19.91
CA ASN A 18 2.11 -15.07 21.08
C ASN A 18 2.99 -13.89 21.50
N GLN A 19 3.07 -12.84 20.68
CA GLN A 19 3.80 -11.63 21.02
C GLN A 19 3.12 -10.89 22.19
N GLU A 20 3.92 -10.50 23.18
CA GLU A 20 3.40 -9.89 24.39
C GLU A 20 2.64 -8.59 24.11
N PHE A 21 3.18 -7.74 23.25
CA PHE A 21 2.52 -6.50 22.85
C PHE A 21 1.16 -6.73 22.17
N TYR A 22 1.01 -7.80 21.39
CA TYR A 22 -0.26 -8.16 20.76
C TYR A 22 -1.31 -8.54 21.80
N LYS A 23 -0.91 -9.36 22.77
CA LYS A 23 -1.77 -9.75 23.89
C LYS A 23 -2.19 -8.56 24.72
N GLU A 24 -1.25 -7.66 25.01
CA GLU A 24 -1.51 -6.43 25.77
C GLU A 24 -2.49 -5.52 25.01
N MET A 25 -2.27 -5.29 23.72
CA MET A 25 -3.17 -4.47 22.88
C MET A 25 -4.64 -4.92 22.96
N PHE A 26 -4.88 -6.22 22.88
CA PHE A 26 -6.25 -6.75 22.87
C PHE A 26 -6.82 -6.98 24.27
N SER A 27 -6.00 -7.13 25.30
CA SER A 27 -6.45 -7.33 26.68
C SER A 27 -7.07 -6.08 27.29
N THR A 28 -6.70 -4.89 26.83
CA THR A 28 -7.22 -3.60 27.35
C THR A 28 -8.67 -3.34 26.96
N GLY A 29 -9.22 -4.05 25.99
CA GLY A 29 -10.56 -3.80 25.45
C GLY A 29 -10.74 -2.49 24.67
N ASN A 30 -9.64 -1.74 24.45
CA ASN A 30 -9.65 -0.45 23.76
C ASN A 30 -9.41 -0.56 22.24
N MET A 31 -9.22 -1.78 21.73
CA MET A 31 -8.98 -2.03 20.32
C MET A 31 -10.03 -2.97 19.74
N GLU A 32 -10.55 -2.60 18.60
CA GLU A 32 -11.47 -3.39 17.81
C GLU A 32 -10.88 -3.62 16.42
N ILE A 33 -10.98 -4.85 15.92
CA ILE A 33 -10.63 -5.16 14.54
C ILE A 33 -11.83 -4.88 13.67
N THR A 34 -11.76 -3.79 12.88
CA THR A 34 -12.83 -3.34 12.01
C THR A 34 -12.80 -3.96 10.60
N GLY A 35 -11.69 -4.60 10.25
CA GLY A 35 -11.56 -5.29 8.97
C GLY A 35 -10.32 -6.17 8.92
N ARG A 36 -10.40 -7.27 8.18
CA ARG A 36 -9.29 -8.20 7.95
C ARG A 36 -9.21 -8.55 6.47
N GLY A 37 -7.99 -8.71 6.00
CA GLY A 37 -7.75 -9.15 4.63
C GLY A 37 -6.38 -9.77 4.46
N ILE A 38 -6.28 -10.62 3.46
CA ILE A 38 -5.02 -11.20 3.01
C ILE A 38 -4.73 -10.61 1.63
N GLY A 39 -3.60 -9.95 1.50
CA GLY A 39 -3.17 -9.34 0.25
C GLY A 39 -1.88 -9.96 -0.26
N ARG A 40 -1.80 -10.12 -1.58
CA ARG A 40 -0.60 -10.54 -2.28
C ARG A 40 0.10 -9.33 -2.88
N ILE A 41 1.38 -9.18 -2.56
CA ILE A 41 2.24 -8.16 -3.17
C ILE A 41 2.68 -8.68 -4.54
N HIS A 42 2.42 -7.89 -5.57
CA HIS A 42 2.78 -8.21 -6.95
C HIS A 42 4.05 -7.52 -7.40
N HIS A 43 4.30 -6.31 -6.87
CA HIS A 43 5.46 -5.52 -7.26
C HIS A 43 5.91 -4.60 -6.15
N ARG A 44 7.23 -4.44 -6.02
CA ARG A 44 7.88 -3.48 -5.12
C ARG A 44 9.00 -2.77 -5.83
N GLU A 45 9.18 -1.51 -5.50
CA GLU A 45 10.34 -0.71 -5.90
C GLU A 45 10.94 -0.05 -4.65
N SER A 46 12.26 -0.04 -4.57
CA SER A 46 13.01 0.64 -3.51
C SER A 46 14.11 1.46 -4.14
N GLY A 47 14.18 2.73 -3.81
CA GLY A 47 15.18 3.64 -4.33
C GLY A 47 16.22 4.00 -3.28
N SER A 48 15.85 4.82 -2.31
CA SER A 48 16.74 5.32 -1.27
C SER A 48 16.63 4.52 0.02
N SER A 49 17.73 4.47 0.79
CA SER A 49 17.78 3.95 2.17
C SER A 49 17.33 4.97 3.22
N ASP A 50 16.93 6.18 2.82
CA ASP A 50 16.47 7.22 3.72
C ASP A 50 15.23 6.76 4.49
N LYS A 51 15.13 7.20 5.76
CA LYS A 51 13.99 6.85 6.60
C LYS A 51 12.73 7.57 6.11
N PRO A 52 11.68 6.85 5.74
CA PRO A 52 10.44 7.47 5.33
C PRO A 52 9.72 8.11 6.52
N LYS A 53 9.12 9.28 6.29
CA LYS A 53 8.28 9.99 7.27
C LYS A 53 6.80 9.89 6.98
N TYR A 54 6.44 9.65 5.73
CA TYR A 54 5.06 9.56 5.29
C TYR A 54 4.84 8.38 4.35
N MET A 55 3.62 7.87 4.34
CA MET A 55 3.14 6.91 3.36
C MET A 55 1.82 7.39 2.78
N VAL A 56 1.67 7.35 1.48
CA VAL A 56 0.38 7.50 0.81
C VAL A 56 -0.14 6.11 0.49
N LEU A 57 -1.27 5.78 1.07
CA LEU A 57 -1.97 4.52 0.85
C LEU A 57 -3.21 4.78 0.00
N THR A 58 -3.26 4.20 -1.17
CA THR A 58 -4.38 4.31 -2.11
C THR A 58 -5.03 2.95 -2.30
N LYS A 59 -6.32 2.83 -1.99
CA LYS A 59 -7.13 1.64 -2.23
C LYS A 59 -8.12 1.90 -3.36
N PHE A 60 -8.24 0.95 -4.27
CA PHE A 60 -9.09 1.07 -5.45
C PHE A 60 -9.54 -0.30 -5.95
N SER A 61 -10.57 -0.30 -6.79
CA SER A 61 -11.00 -1.46 -7.57
C SER A 61 -10.86 -1.19 -9.06
N SER A 62 -10.71 -2.24 -9.83
CA SER A 62 -10.69 -2.18 -11.29
C SER A 62 -11.29 -3.45 -11.88
N LYS A 63 -11.83 -3.34 -13.09
CA LYS A 63 -12.41 -4.49 -13.81
C LYS A 63 -11.35 -5.40 -14.42
N THR A 64 -10.15 -4.86 -14.67
CA THR A 64 -9.04 -5.56 -15.32
C THR A 64 -7.82 -5.59 -14.41
N GLU A 65 -6.86 -6.45 -14.72
CA GLU A 65 -5.55 -6.43 -14.11
C GLU A 65 -4.83 -5.11 -14.46
N MET A 66 -4.26 -4.47 -13.44
CA MET A 66 -3.64 -3.14 -13.55
C MET A 66 -2.15 -3.17 -13.23
N LEU A 67 -1.50 -4.34 -13.32
CA LEU A 67 -0.11 -4.47 -12.89
C LEU A 67 0.87 -3.63 -13.71
N ASP A 68 0.71 -3.60 -15.02
CA ASP A 68 1.61 -2.83 -15.89
C ASP A 68 1.41 -1.33 -15.72
N GLU A 69 0.17 -0.87 -15.62
CA GLU A 69 -0.18 0.52 -15.33
C GLU A 69 0.32 0.92 -13.94
N ALA A 70 0.14 0.05 -12.93
CA ALA A 70 0.64 0.28 -11.59
C ALA A 70 2.16 0.45 -11.58
N LYS A 71 2.91 -0.40 -12.28
CA LYS A 71 4.37 -0.28 -12.41
C LYS A 71 4.79 1.05 -13.03
N GLN A 72 4.09 1.48 -14.09
CA GLN A 72 4.38 2.76 -14.74
C GLN A 72 4.12 3.94 -13.80
N VAL A 73 2.99 3.93 -13.10
CA VAL A 73 2.64 4.97 -12.12
C VAL A 73 3.63 4.98 -10.95
N MET A 74 3.99 3.81 -10.42
CA MET A 74 5.02 3.69 -9.38
C MET A 74 6.36 4.28 -9.86
N GLY A 75 6.75 4.00 -11.10
CA GLY A 75 7.95 4.57 -11.70
C GLY A 75 7.95 6.10 -11.74
N ILE A 76 6.80 6.73 -12.00
CA ILE A 76 6.66 8.19 -11.93
C ILE A 76 6.90 8.69 -10.51
N PHE A 77 6.29 8.07 -9.50
CA PHE A 77 6.49 8.44 -8.10
C PHE A 77 7.94 8.25 -7.66
N MET A 78 8.57 7.13 -8.03
CA MET A 78 9.98 6.87 -7.69
C MET A 78 10.95 7.87 -8.30
N LYS A 79 10.69 8.35 -9.51
CA LYS A 79 11.50 9.41 -10.15
C LYS A 79 11.30 10.79 -9.54
N ASN A 80 10.23 11.02 -8.80
CA ASN A 80 9.81 12.31 -8.30
C ASN A 80 9.77 12.39 -6.77
N GLY A 81 10.63 11.66 -6.07
CA GLY A 81 10.90 11.85 -4.67
C GLY A 81 10.37 10.74 -3.74
N ALA A 82 9.70 9.72 -4.26
CA ALA A 82 9.32 8.56 -3.47
C ALA A 82 10.56 7.72 -3.10
N LEU A 83 10.57 7.16 -1.89
CA LEU A 83 11.65 6.31 -1.40
C LEU A 83 11.41 4.84 -1.70
N SER A 84 10.17 4.43 -1.68
CA SER A 84 9.75 3.07 -2.02
C SER A 84 8.28 3.04 -2.40
N SER A 85 7.88 2.03 -3.15
CA SER A 85 6.49 1.79 -3.53
C SER A 85 6.18 0.31 -3.58
N GLY A 86 4.91 -0.04 -3.39
CA GLY A 86 4.41 -1.40 -3.47
C GLY A 86 3.00 -1.44 -4.03
N TYR A 87 2.71 -2.48 -4.80
CA TYR A 87 1.40 -2.77 -5.36
C TYR A 87 0.96 -4.17 -4.95
N ALA A 88 -0.26 -4.26 -4.44
CA ALA A 88 -0.83 -5.50 -3.96
C ALA A 88 -2.33 -5.61 -4.28
N THR A 89 -2.84 -6.85 -4.27
CA THR A 89 -4.27 -7.13 -4.35
C THR A 89 -4.73 -7.89 -3.11
N PHE A 90 -5.95 -7.62 -2.66
CA PHE A 90 -6.60 -8.40 -1.64
C PHE A 90 -7.22 -9.64 -2.27
N GLY A 91 -6.76 -10.83 -1.86
CA GLY A 91 -7.27 -12.11 -2.35
C GLY A 91 -8.38 -12.69 -1.49
N ALA A 92 -8.45 -12.30 -0.22
CA ALA A 92 -9.45 -12.78 0.74
C ALA A 92 -9.71 -11.75 1.83
N GLY A 93 -10.83 -11.91 2.54
CA GLY A 93 -11.28 -11.03 3.61
C GLY A 93 -12.25 -9.95 3.13
N ASP A 94 -12.43 -8.92 3.96
CA ASP A 94 -13.43 -7.87 3.73
C ASP A 94 -13.22 -7.02 2.47
N TYR A 95 -11.98 -7.02 1.97
CA TYR A 95 -11.58 -6.22 0.80
C TYR A 95 -11.23 -7.07 -0.42
N ALA A 96 -11.69 -8.33 -0.45
CA ALA A 96 -11.38 -9.24 -1.55
C ALA A 96 -11.72 -8.64 -2.92
N GLY A 97 -10.76 -8.67 -3.84
CA GLY A 97 -10.87 -8.06 -5.16
C GLY A 97 -10.35 -6.62 -5.27
N ASP A 98 -10.19 -5.92 -4.14
CA ASP A 98 -9.61 -4.58 -4.14
C ASP A 98 -8.08 -4.62 -4.32
N ARG A 99 -7.55 -3.50 -4.77
CA ARG A 99 -6.13 -3.27 -4.97
C ARG A 99 -5.64 -2.14 -4.07
N VAL A 100 -4.38 -2.19 -3.72
CA VAL A 100 -3.73 -1.16 -2.91
C VAL A 100 -2.35 -0.81 -3.45
N MET A 101 -2.06 0.48 -3.46
CA MET A 101 -0.72 1.00 -3.72
C MET A 101 -0.27 1.79 -2.50
N GLY A 102 0.90 1.42 -1.96
CA GLY A 102 1.55 2.13 -0.87
C GLY A 102 2.84 2.76 -1.35
N VAL A 103 3.00 4.06 -1.14
CA VAL A 103 4.20 4.80 -1.55
C VAL A 103 4.73 5.59 -0.37
N ARG A 104 6.03 5.45 -0.07
CA ARG A 104 6.68 6.10 1.06
C ARG A 104 7.51 7.30 0.62
N TYR A 105 7.46 8.35 1.41
CA TYR A 105 8.09 9.64 1.11
C TYR A 105 8.85 10.20 2.31
N PRO A 106 9.92 11.01 2.05
CA PRO A 106 10.69 11.66 3.11
C PRO A 106 9.98 12.90 3.68
N SER A 107 9.07 13.52 2.93
CA SER A 107 8.42 14.78 3.29
C SER A 107 7.07 14.96 2.60
N LEU A 108 6.27 15.92 3.05
CA LEU A 108 5.02 16.33 2.37
C LEU A 108 5.31 17.01 1.02
N ASP A 109 6.41 17.78 0.93
CA ASP A 109 6.82 18.40 -0.34
C ASP A 109 7.15 17.36 -1.41
N ALA A 110 7.79 16.25 -1.00
CA ALA A 110 8.05 15.13 -1.92
C ALA A 110 6.74 14.48 -2.42
N ILE A 111 5.72 14.37 -1.57
CA ILE A 111 4.38 13.90 -1.99
C ILE A 111 3.79 14.86 -3.02
N GLN A 112 3.80 16.16 -2.72
CA GLN A 112 3.27 17.17 -3.63
C GLN A 112 3.95 17.10 -5.00
N ASN A 113 5.27 17.11 -5.04
CA ASN A 113 6.04 17.04 -6.28
C ASN A 113 5.76 15.77 -7.09
N ALA A 114 5.66 14.64 -6.42
CA ALA A 114 5.35 13.35 -7.06
C ALA A 114 3.95 13.35 -7.70
N TYR A 115 2.95 13.89 -7.01
CA TYR A 115 1.59 13.97 -7.54
C TYR A 115 1.42 15.04 -8.62
N GLU A 116 2.16 16.14 -8.57
CA GLU A 116 2.22 17.12 -9.67
C GLU A 116 2.77 16.48 -10.95
N ALA A 117 3.87 15.73 -10.84
CA ALA A 117 4.44 14.98 -11.96
C ALA A 117 3.47 13.90 -12.49
N ALA A 118 2.79 13.18 -11.59
CA ALA A 118 1.80 12.19 -11.98
C ALA A 118 0.63 12.81 -12.76
N ARG A 119 0.07 13.92 -12.27
CA ARG A 119 -1.04 14.63 -12.95
C ARG A 119 -0.67 15.14 -14.33
N ALA A 120 0.60 15.46 -14.58
CA ALA A 120 1.10 15.85 -15.89
C ALA A 120 1.30 14.66 -16.84
N SER A 121 1.13 13.43 -16.36
CA SER A 121 1.34 12.20 -17.12
C SER A 121 0.02 11.65 -17.68
N GLU A 122 0.01 11.31 -18.98
CA GLU A 122 -1.11 10.64 -19.62
C GLU A 122 -1.33 9.23 -19.04
N VAL A 123 -0.27 8.55 -18.64
CA VAL A 123 -0.34 7.21 -18.02
C VAL A 123 -1.15 7.25 -16.73
N TYR A 124 -0.91 8.23 -15.88
CA TYR A 124 -1.65 8.39 -14.62
C TYR A 124 -3.12 8.73 -14.87
N ALA A 125 -3.41 9.65 -15.79
CA ALA A 125 -4.78 10.00 -16.16
C ALA A 125 -5.54 8.80 -16.72
N SER A 126 -4.91 8.03 -17.60
CA SER A 126 -5.48 6.80 -18.16
C SER A 126 -5.74 5.75 -17.08
N ALA A 127 -4.79 5.52 -16.17
CA ALA A 127 -4.96 4.58 -15.07
C ALA A 127 -6.12 4.98 -14.15
N LEU A 128 -6.25 6.27 -13.81
CA LEU A 128 -7.36 6.77 -12.98
C LEU A 128 -8.73 6.59 -13.64
N SER A 129 -8.82 6.67 -14.96
CA SER A 129 -10.09 6.49 -15.68
C SER A 129 -10.61 5.04 -15.63
N ASP A 130 -9.71 4.08 -15.41
CA ASP A 130 -10.01 2.64 -15.41
C ASP A 130 -10.23 2.06 -14.01
N VAL A 131 -10.16 2.89 -12.97
CA VAL A 131 -10.30 2.46 -11.58
C VAL A 131 -11.40 3.22 -10.85
N GLU A 132 -11.96 2.59 -9.84
CA GLU A 132 -12.78 3.25 -8.82
C GLU A 132 -11.93 3.44 -7.56
N LEU A 133 -11.65 4.70 -7.26
CA LEU A 133 -10.86 5.08 -6.09
C LEU A 133 -11.73 5.02 -4.82
N HIS A 134 -11.35 4.18 -3.86
CA HIS A 134 -12.06 4.07 -2.59
C HIS A 134 -11.54 5.06 -1.56
N PHE A 135 -10.22 5.11 -1.37
CA PHE A 135 -9.58 6.13 -0.54
C PHE A 135 -8.12 6.38 -0.94
N ARG A 136 -7.64 7.54 -0.53
CA ARG A 136 -6.22 7.90 -0.54
C ARG A 136 -5.89 8.60 0.76
N ASN A 137 -5.11 7.94 1.59
CA ASN A 137 -4.73 8.43 2.91
C ASN A 137 -3.25 8.78 2.96
N VAL A 138 -2.93 9.92 3.57
CA VAL A 138 -1.55 10.28 3.94
C VAL A 138 -1.34 9.90 5.39
N ILE A 139 -0.42 8.99 5.62
CA ILE A 139 -0.12 8.42 6.94
C ILE A 139 1.24 8.92 7.38
N ARG A 140 1.34 9.50 8.57
CA ARG A 140 2.62 9.83 9.19
C ARG A 140 3.20 8.57 9.83
N LEU A 141 4.43 8.25 9.44
CA LEU A 141 5.20 7.15 10.01
C LEU A 141 6.01 7.68 11.20
N GLY A 142 5.94 7.00 12.33
CA GLY A 142 6.49 7.40 13.62
C GLY A 142 7.94 7.82 13.70
#